data_b5821aeeb825e544867cd003e2be9476
#
_entry.id   b5821aeeb825e544867cd003e2be9476
#
_cell.length_a   1.000
_cell.length_b   1.000
_cell.length_c   1.000
_cell.angle_alpha   90.00
_cell.angle_beta   90.00
_cell.angle_gamma   90.00
#
_symmetry.space_group_name_H-M   'P 1'
#
loop_
_entity.id
_entity.type
_entity.pdbx_description
1 polymer ?
#
loop_
_entity_poly.entity_id
_entity_poly.type
_entity_poly.pdbx_seq_one_letter_code
_entity_poly.pdbx_strand_id
1 'polypeptide(L)'
;GLIYGNESGIFATDRYKTECDENWKAVVTEFTSLRDIMRFRMTEVDMNETGEIAQLQKQADRYQRIVKERGESILNELKADHSKYYRRGGKSATPEQLAETEAILQEIYAGNQGAECIHPNRSLYQHAWYYRSYEQVEKLAKVVKAVRNTDYFGDNKMMSNFSNAIFWREKTKSEISQKSEQKTEVRRVSTDYYSNSRQIDRYRTSPYWATTIEMAARAFGAYVQDRLEEKDNKSQYLVHSHRDK
;
A
#
# COMPACT_ATOMS: atom_id res chain seq x y z
N GLY A 1 27.68 -3.46 28.32
CA GLY A 1 26.33 -3.03 28.46
C GLY A 1 25.67 -2.43 27.23
N LEU A 2 26.36 -2.21 26.10
CA LEU A 2 25.78 -1.62 24.87
C LEU A 2 24.84 -2.53 24.09
N ILE A 3 24.67 -3.79 24.52
CA ILE A 3 24.10 -4.83 23.66
C ILE A 3 23.11 -5.73 24.42
N TYR A 4 22.43 -5.19 25.43
CA TYR A 4 21.35 -5.94 26.09
C TYR A 4 20.02 -5.63 25.39
N GLY A 5 19.50 -6.62 24.67
CA GLY A 5 18.06 -6.66 24.32
C GLY A 5 17.28 -7.06 25.57
N ASN A 6 16.25 -6.30 25.90
CA ASN A 6 15.25 -6.76 26.84
C ASN A 6 14.26 -7.68 26.11
N GLU A 7 13.39 -8.35 26.84
CA GLU A 7 12.36 -9.25 26.31
C GLU A 7 11.41 -8.59 25.27
N SER A 8 11.37 -7.25 25.22
CA SER A 8 10.61 -6.47 24.24
C SER A 8 11.34 -6.19 22.92
N GLY A 9 12.57 -6.69 22.74
CA GLY A 9 13.34 -6.48 21.52
C GLY A 9 13.89 -5.05 21.34
N ILE A 10 13.77 -4.19 22.35
CA ILE A 10 14.34 -2.86 22.36
C ILE A 10 15.82 -2.99 22.77
N PHE A 11 16.70 -2.63 21.85
CA PHE A 11 18.14 -2.61 22.16
C PHE A 11 18.44 -1.53 23.20
N ALA A 12 19.41 -1.79 24.08
CA ALA A 12 19.92 -0.80 25.03
C ALA A 12 20.26 0.53 24.33
N THR A 13 20.75 0.47 23.09
CA THR A 13 21.02 1.62 22.23
C THR A 13 19.78 2.49 21.95
N ASP A 14 18.59 1.92 21.86
CA ASP A 14 17.37 2.69 21.60
C ASP A 14 16.88 3.41 22.87
N ARG A 15 17.12 2.80 24.03
CA ARG A 15 16.84 3.41 25.32
C ARG A 15 17.81 4.56 25.64
N TYR A 16 19.08 4.39 25.33
CA TYR A 16 20.10 5.42 25.58
C TYR A 16 19.97 6.66 24.68
N LYS A 17 19.24 6.60 23.58
CA LYS A 17 18.96 7.79 22.74
C LYS A 17 18.25 8.91 23.49
N THR A 18 17.49 8.59 24.51
CA THR A 18 16.67 9.56 25.24
C THR A 18 17.17 9.89 26.63
N GLU A 19 18.02 9.03 27.22
CA GLU A 19 18.36 9.09 28.64
C GLU A 19 19.85 9.39 28.93
N CYS A 20 20.73 9.39 27.89
CA CYS A 20 22.18 9.56 28.08
C CYS A 20 22.69 10.93 27.70
N ASP A 21 23.90 11.25 28.21
CA ASP A 21 24.62 12.47 27.87
C ASP A 21 24.98 12.56 26.37
N GLU A 22 25.50 13.71 25.94
CA GLU A 22 25.81 13.99 24.53
C GLU A 22 26.85 13.02 23.95
N ASN A 23 27.83 12.59 24.77
CA ASN A 23 28.86 11.65 24.30
C ASN A 23 28.27 10.27 24.00
N TRP A 24 27.39 9.79 24.86
CA TRP A 24 26.67 8.53 24.62
C TRP A 24 25.72 8.62 23.46
N LYS A 25 25.04 9.75 23.28
CA LYS A 25 24.18 9.97 22.10
C LYS A 25 24.97 9.87 20.80
N ALA A 26 26.19 10.42 20.75
CA ALA A 26 27.06 10.30 19.60
C ALA A 26 27.39 8.82 19.30
N VAL A 27 27.83 8.06 20.30
CA VAL A 27 28.14 6.62 20.15
C VAL A 27 26.92 5.82 19.67
N VAL A 28 25.74 6.07 20.24
CA VAL A 28 24.50 5.39 19.85
C VAL A 28 24.12 5.75 18.42
N THR A 29 24.33 6.98 18.01
CA THR A 29 24.04 7.46 16.66
C THR A 29 24.93 6.73 15.64
N GLU A 30 26.24 6.67 15.89
CA GLU A 30 27.19 5.98 15.02
C GLU A 30 26.90 4.48 14.94
N PHE A 31 26.60 3.83 16.07
CA PHE A 31 26.21 2.41 16.06
C PHE A 31 24.91 2.16 15.31
N THR A 32 23.96 3.09 15.42
CA THR A 32 22.69 3.00 14.66
C THR A 32 22.93 3.16 13.17
N SER A 33 23.80 4.09 12.78
CA SER A 33 24.21 4.30 11.40
C SER A 33 24.90 3.07 10.82
N LEU A 34 25.83 2.48 11.56
CA LEU A 34 26.50 1.24 11.18
C LEU A 34 25.49 0.09 11.00
N ARG A 35 24.56 -0.07 11.93
CA ARG A 35 23.47 -1.06 11.82
C ARG A 35 22.67 -0.87 10.55
N ASP A 36 22.32 0.36 10.22
CA ASP A 36 21.51 0.68 9.06
C ASP A 36 22.26 0.43 7.76
N ILE A 37 23.55 0.76 7.69
CA ILE A 37 24.42 0.46 6.54
C ILE A 37 24.57 -1.05 6.33
N MET A 38 24.75 -1.82 7.39
CA MET A 38 24.83 -3.28 7.29
C MET A 38 23.53 -3.90 6.76
N ARG A 39 22.38 -3.33 7.09
CA ARG A 39 21.05 -3.89 6.77
C ARG A 39 20.49 -3.40 5.46
N PHE A 40 20.77 -2.14 5.11
CA PHE A 40 20.10 -1.47 4.00
C PHE A 40 21.09 -0.67 3.16
N ARG A 41 20.78 -0.60 1.88
CA ARG A 41 21.43 0.31 0.94
C ARG A 41 20.37 1.10 0.18
N MET A 42 20.70 2.31 -0.21
CA MET A 42 19.90 3.07 -1.18
C MET A 42 20.33 2.64 -2.57
N THR A 43 19.38 2.23 -3.39
CA THR A 43 19.65 1.85 -4.77
C THR A 43 18.54 2.37 -5.68
N GLU A 44 18.90 2.69 -6.89
CA GLU A 44 17.92 2.93 -7.94
C GLU A 44 17.32 1.60 -8.36
N VAL A 45 16.00 1.55 -8.38
CA VAL A 45 15.22 0.39 -8.78
C VAL A 45 14.41 0.78 -10.00
N ASP A 46 14.47 0.01 -11.07
CA ASP A 46 13.59 0.18 -12.22
C ASP A 46 12.15 -0.18 -11.81
N MET A 47 11.25 0.76 -12.00
CA MET A 47 9.84 0.59 -11.61
C MET A 47 9.15 -0.52 -12.41
N ASN A 48 9.63 -0.81 -13.61
CA ASN A 48 9.09 -1.90 -14.44
C ASN A 48 9.49 -3.28 -13.90
N GLU A 49 10.68 -3.39 -13.30
CA GLU A 49 11.18 -4.66 -12.73
C GLU A 49 10.57 -5.01 -11.38
N THR A 50 10.01 -4.03 -10.65
CA THR A 50 9.40 -4.26 -9.33
C THR A 50 8.12 -5.09 -9.38
N GLY A 51 7.47 -5.18 -10.53
CA GLY A 51 6.16 -5.80 -10.68
C GLY A 51 5.02 -4.97 -10.06
N GLU A 52 5.29 -3.79 -9.50
CA GLU A 52 4.28 -2.93 -8.86
C GLU A 52 3.26 -2.42 -9.86
N ILE A 53 3.70 -1.98 -11.05
CA ILE A 53 2.81 -1.54 -12.12
C ILE A 53 1.86 -2.66 -12.52
N ALA A 54 2.36 -3.90 -12.64
CA ALA A 54 1.54 -5.05 -12.94
C ALA A 54 0.52 -5.38 -11.83
N GLN A 55 0.89 -5.17 -10.57
CA GLN A 55 -0.05 -5.32 -9.44
C GLN A 55 -1.12 -4.23 -9.45
N LEU A 56 -0.74 -2.98 -9.69
CA LEU A 56 -1.69 -1.86 -9.83
C LEU A 56 -2.63 -2.09 -11.02
N GLN A 57 -2.13 -2.61 -12.15
CA GLN A 57 -2.96 -2.94 -13.30
C GLN A 57 -4.02 -3.99 -12.93
N LYS A 58 -3.65 -5.09 -12.26
CA LYS A 58 -4.60 -6.09 -11.76
C LYS A 58 -5.63 -5.48 -10.81
N GLN A 59 -5.23 -4.52 -10.01
CA GLN A 59 -6.12 -3.82 -9.09
C GLN A 59 -7.09 -2.90 -9.84
N ALA A 60 -6.63 -2.16 -10.86
CA ALA A 60 -7.47 -1.35 -11.71
C ALA A 60 -8.52 -2.20 -12.46
N ASP A 61 -8.11 -3.35 -13.00
CA ASP A 61 -9.00 -4.29 -13.68
C ASP A 61 -10.05 -4.88 -12.72
N ARG A 62 -9.66 -5.14 -11.48
CA ARG A 62 -10.60 -5.56 -10.42
C ARG A 62 -11.64 -4.48 -10.14
N TYR A 63 -11.23 -3.23 -9.97
CA TYR A 63 -12.17 -2.13 -9.75
C TYR A 63 -13.06 -1.89 -10.96
N GLN A 64 -12.54 -2.02 -12.18
CA GLN A 64 -13.34 -1.94 -13.40
C GLN A 64 -14.46 -2.99 -13.43
N ARG A 65 -14.18 -4.23 -13.03
CA ARG A 65 -15.22 -5.27 -12.90
C ARG A 65 -16.25 -4.91 -11.85
N ILE A 66 -15.82 -4.46 -10.67
CA ILE A 66 -16.72 -4.04 -9.60
C ILE A 66 -17.62 -2.88 -10.04
N VAL A 67 -17.11 -1.92 -10.80
CA VAL A 67 -17.88 -0.80 -11.35
C VAL A 67 -18.96 -1.35 -12.31
N LYS A 68 -18.61 -2.27 -13.22
CA LYS A 68 -19.59 -2.88 -14.13
C LYS A 68 -20.66 -3.66 -13.38
N GLU A 69 -20.29 -4.58 -12.50
CA GLU A 69 -21.22 -5.39 -11.70
C GLU A 69 -22.21 -4.53 -10.91
N ARG A 70 -21.72 -3.43 -10.31
CA ARG A 70 -22.56 -2.53 -9.53
C ARG A 70 -23.46 -1.67 -10.42
N GLY A 71 -22.97 -1.21 -11.58
CA GLY A 71 -23.79 -0.50 -12.55
C GLY A 71 -24.91 -1.38 -13.09
N GLU A 72 -24.63 -2.64 -13.41
CA GLU A 72 -25.65 -3.62 -13.82
C GLU A 72 -26.66 -3.88 -12.69
N SER A 73 -26.21 -3.93 -11.44
CA SER A 73 -27.10 -4.06 -10.29
C SER A 73 -28.05 -2.86 -10.16
N ILE A 74 -27.56 -1.65 -10.38
CA ILE A 74 -28.40 -0.44 -10.38
C ILE A 74 -29.43 -0.49 -11.52
N LEU A 75 -29.01 -0.87 -12.72
CA LEU A 75 -29.88 -1.00 -13.88
C LEU A 75 -30.99 -2.05 -13.65
N ASN A 76 -30.63 -3.20 -13.12
CA ASN A 76 -31.55 -4.26 -12.78
C ASN A 76 -32.54 -3.84 -11.69
N GLU A 77 -32.07 -3.09 -10.70
CA GLU A 77 -32.92 -2.50 -9.66
C GLU A 77 -33.95 -1.54 -10.25
N LEU A 78 -33.56 -0.73 -11.24
CA LEU A 78 -34.47 0.20 -11.91
C LEU A 78 -35.50 -0.52 -12.80
N LYS A 79 -35.13 -1.65 -13.38
CA LYS A 79 -36.05 -2.51 -14.17
C LYS A 79 -37.09 -3.24 -13.32
N ALA A 80 -36.75 -3.51 -12.04
CA ALA A 80 -37.63 -4.27 -11.17
C ALA A 80 -38.86 -3.46 -10.73
N ASP A 81 -40.03 -4.09 -10.73
CA ASP A 81 -41.26 -3.51 -10.20
C ASP A 81 -41.40 -3.80 -8.71
N HIS A 82 -41.20 -2.78 -7.92
CA HIS A 82 -41.32 -2.81 -6.44
C HIS A 82 -42.64 -2.29 -5.91
N SER A 83 -43.62 -2.03 -6.76
CA SER A 83 -44.94 -1.49 -6.36
C SER A 83 -45.62 -2.29 -5.28
N LYS A 84 -45.35 -3.59 -5.23
CA LYS A 84 -45.98 -4.55 -4.26
C LYS A 84 -45.26 -4.57 -2.89
N TYR A 85 -44.01 -4.14 -2.79
CA TYR A 85 -43.17 -4.35 -1.61
C TYR A 85 -42.82 -3.09 -0.82
N TYR A 86 -42.96 -1.92 -1.44
CA TYR A 86 -42.59 -0.68 -0.80
C TYR A 86 -43.80 0.22 -0.54
N ARG A 87 -43.98 0.63 0.71
CA ARG A 87 -45.03 1.59 1.13
C ARG A 87 -45.04 2.91 0.35
N ARG A 88 -44.02 3.16 -0.47
CA ARG A 88 -43.83 4.40 -1.25
C ARG A 88 -43.87 4.17 -2.78
N GLY A 89 -44.44 3.04 -3.23
CA GLY A 89 -44.86 2.87 -4.60
C GLY A 89 -43.76 3.10 -5.66
N GLY A 90 -42.65 2.34 -5.59
CA GLY A 90 -41.63 2.39 -6.63
C GLY A 90 -42.13 1.72 -7.92
N LYS A 91 -42.43 2.52 -8.94
CA LYS A 91 -42.68 2.02 -10.29
C LYS A 91 -41.39 1.59 -10.95
N SER A 92 -41.45 0.65 -11.91
CA SER A 92 -40.32 0.41 -12.80
C SER A 92 -39.98 1.65 -13.62
N ALA A 93 -38.72 1.82 -13.99
CA ALA A 93 -38.28 2.92 -14.82
C ALA A 93 -38.93 2.86 -16.21
N THR A 94 -39.19 4.00 -16.81
CA THR A 94 -39.64 4.09 -18.19
C THR A 94 -38.53 3.68 -19.17
N PRO A 95 -38.85 3.31 -20.42
CA PRO A 95 -37.84 3.00 -21.42
C PRO A 95 -36.85 4.14 -21.63
N GLU A 96 -37.30 5.41 -21.58
CA GLU A 96 -36.43 6.59 -21.72
C GLU A 96 -35.47 6.71 -20.53
N GLN A 97 -35.95 6.49 -19.30
CA GLN A 97 -35.11 6.52 -18.09
C GLN A 97 -34.09 5.37 -18.08
N LEU A 98 -34.46 4.21 -18.62
CA LEU A 98 -33.52 3.08 -18.77
C LEU A 98 -32.43 3.42 -19.80
N ALA A 99 -32.81 3.99 -20.94
CA ALA A 99 -31.86 4.41 -21.98
C ALA A 99 -30.90 5.49 -21.47
N GLU A 100 -31.42 6.48 -20.72
CA GLU A 100 -30.59 7.50 -20.06
C GLU A 100 -29.62 6.86 -19.06
N THR A 101 -30.11 5.93 -18.24
CA THR A 101 -29.27 5.20 -17.29
C THR A 101 -28.15 4.41 -17.98
N GLU A 102 -28.48 3.69 -19.05
CA GLU A 102 -27.51 2.94 -19.83
C GLU A 102 -26.44 3.84 -20.44
N ALA A 103 -26.83 5.01 -21.00
CA ALA A 103 -25.89 5.99 -21.53
C ALA A 103 -24.93 6.51 -20.45
N ILE A 104 -25.44 6.90 -19.28
CA ILE A 104 -24.61 7.34 -18.15
C ILE A 104 -23.66 6.24 -17.70
N LEU A 105 -24.12 5.00 -17.60
CA LEU A 105 -23.29 3.86 -17.22
C LEU A 105 -22.19 3.58 -18.25
N GLN A 106 -22.46 3.75 -19.54
CA GLN A 106 -21.44 3.59 -20.58
C GLN A 106 -20.36 4.68 -20.46
N GLU A 107 -20.72 5.94 -20.18
CA GLU A 107 -19.75 7.00 -19.89
C GLU A 107 -18.87 6.64 -18.68
N ILE A 108 -19.47 6.11 -17.61
CA ILE A 108 -18.73 5.67 -16.42
C ILE A 108 -17.81 4.48 -16.75
N TYR A 109 -18.26 3.53 -17.54
CA TYR A 109 -17.46 2.35 -17.91
C TYR A 109 -16.28 2.71 -18.83
N ALA A 110 -16.39 3.77 -19.62
CA ALA A 110 -15.30 4.31 -20.42
C ALA A 110 -14.12 4.80 -19.56
N GLY A 111 -14.38 5.20 -18.30
CA GLY A 111 -13.31 5.45 -17.32
C GLY A 111 -12.57 6.74 -17.48
N ASN A 112 -13.26 7.83 -17.78
CA ASN A 112 -12.68 9.16 -17.96
C ASN A 112 -13.09 10.16 -16.89
N GLN A 113 -13.44 9.68 -15.69
CA GLN A 113 -13.95 10.54 -14.61
C GLN A 113 -12.86 11.33 -13.88
N GLY A 114 -11.60 10.91 -14.03
CA GLY A 114 -10.47 11.50 -13.31
C GLY A 114 -10.37 11.04 -11.83
N ALA A 115 -9.24 11.31 -11.22
CA ALA A 115 -9.00 10.97 -9.81
C ALA A 115 -9.62 11.98 -8.83
N GLU A 116 -9.97 13.17 -9.31
CA GLU A 116 -10.62 14.20 -8.51
C GLU A 116 -12.13 13.98 -8.50
N CYS A 117 -12.68 13.73 -7.33
CA CYS A 117 -14.12 13.65 -7.15
C CYS A 117 -14.69 15.02 -6.71
N ILE A 118 -15.90 15.32 -7.15
CA ILE A 118 -16.67 16.44 -6.63
C ILE A 118 -16.89 16.20 -5.13
N HIS A 119 -16.57 17.18 -4.30
CA HIS A 119 -16.62 17.02 -2.85
C HIS A 119 -17.99 16.58 -2.36
N PRO A 120 -18.02 15.63 -1.43
CA PRO A 120 -19.26 15.24 -0.79
C PRO A 120 -19.83 16.45 -0.04
N ASN A 121 -21.11 16.68 -0.24
CA ASN A 121 -21.84 17.61 0.57
C ASN A 121 -21.93 17.05 1.99
N ARG A 122 -21.03 17.49 2.88
CA ARG A 122 -20.95 17.03 4.28
C ARG A 122 -22.22 17.32 5.07
N SER A 123 -23.07 18.23 4.59
CA SER A 123 -24.25 18.69 5.32
C SER A 123 -25.43 17.73 5.28
N LEU A 124 -25.46 16.79 4.32
CA LEU A 124 -26.61 15.88 4.17
C LEU A 124 -26.50 14.56 4.95
N TYR A 125 -25.28 14.19 5.45
CA TYR A 125 -25.08 12.88 6.08
C TYR A 125 -24.18 12.97 7.31
N GLN A 126 -24.78 13.09 8.48
CA GLN A 126 -24.05 13.03 9.75
C GLN A 126 -23.38 11.68 10.04
N HIS A 127 -23.69 10.63 9.29
CA HIS A 127 -23.19 9.26 9.49
C HIS A 127 -22.64 8.59 8.22
N ALA A 128 -22.58 9.27 7.08
CA ALA A 128 -22.07 8.66 5.87
C ALA A 128 -20.55 8.82 5.76
N TRP A 129 -19.86 7.73 5.80
CA TRP A 129 -18.46 7.60 5.46
C TRP A 129 -18.21 8.20 4.08
N TYR A 130 -17.36 9.24 3.99
CA TYR A 130 -16.86 9.90 2.80
C TYR A 130 -17.54 9.50 1.49
N TYR A 131 -18.64 10.14 1.19
CA TYR A 131 -19.28 10.01 -0.10
C TYR A 131 -18.44 10.78 -1.13
N ARG A 132 -17.94 10.08 -2.12
CA ARG A 132 -17.23 10.68 -3.25
C ARG A 132 -18.18 10.69 -4.42
N SER A 133 -18.45 11.86 -4.98
CA SER A 133 -19.36 12.00 -6.09
C SER A 133 -18.63 12.38 -7.36
N TYR A 134 -19.16 11.94 -8.47
CA TYR A 134 -18.79 12.33 -9.82
C TYR A 134 -20.04 12.86 -10.53
N GLU A 135 -19.87 13.75 -11.50
CA GLU A 135 -20.99 14.31 -12.24
C GLU A 135 -21.93 13.26 -12.80
N GLN A 136 -21.36 12.19 -13.38
CA GLN A 136 -22.14 11.06 -13.93
C GLN A 136 -22.88 10.28 -12.83
N VAL A 137 -22.29 10.12 -11.66
CA VAL A 137 -22.94 9.48 -10.52
C VAL A 137 -24.10 10.31 -10.00
N GLU A 138 -23.96 11.63 -9.99
CA GLU A 138 -25.05 12.53 -9.60
C GLU A 138 -26.19 12.53 -10.63
N LYS A 139 -25.88 12.50 -11.92
CA LYS A 139 -26.90 12.31 -12.97
C LYS A 139 -27.67 11.01 -12.76
N LEU A 140 -26.92 9.91 -12.55
CA LEU A 140 -27.51 8.60 -12.27
C LEU A 140 -28.40 8.63 -11.03
N ALA A 141 -27.97 9.29 -9.98
CA ALA A 141 -28.74 9.42 -8.76
C ALA A 141 -30.04 10.20 -8.93
N LYS A 142 -30.05 11.23 -9.79
CA LYS A 142 -31.28 11.96 -10.12
C LYS A 142 -32.29 11.07 -10.82
N VAL A 143 -31.84 10.22 -11.76
CA VAL A 143 -32.72 9.25 -12.44
C VAL A 143 -33.26 8.24 -11.41
N VAL A 144 -32.41 7.67 -10.57
CA VAL A 144 -32.83 6.74 -9.52
C VAL A 144 -33.86 7.38 -8.58
N LYS A 145 -33.63 8.63 -8.17
CA LYS A 145 -34.58 9.38 -7.33
C LYS A 145 -35.90 9.60 -8.01
N ALA A 146 -35.90 9.95 -9.30
CA ALA A 146 -37.12 10.16 -10.05
C ALA A 146 -37.96 8.88 -10.17
N VAL A 147 -37.30 7.72 -10.34
CA VAL A 147 -37.98 6.41 -10.46
C VAL A 147 -38.49 5.92 -9.10
N ARG A 148 -37.65 6.01 -8.05
CA ARG A 148 -37.93 5.41 -6.76
C ARG A 148 -38.55 6.34 -5.75
N ASN A 149 -38.61 7.64 -6.04
CA ASN A 149 -39.07 8.69 -5.11
C ASN A 149 -38.39 8.63 -3.74
N THR A 150 -37.14 8.20 -3.70
CA THR A 150 -36.33 8.10 -2.48
C THR A 150 -35.00 8.79 -2.66
N ASP A 151 -34.49 9.39 -1.60
CA ASP A 151 -33.11 9.86 -1.57
C ASP A 151 -32.18 8.65 -1.41
N TYR A 152 -31.90 8.00 -2.51
CA TYR A 152 -31.16 6.74 -2.58
C TYR A 152 -29.74 6.84 -2.04
N PHE A 153 -29.22 8.04 -1.89
CA PHE A 153 -27.92 8.27 -1.27
C PHE A 153 -27.91 8.13 0.25
N GLY A 154 -29.07 8.32 0.93
CA GLY A 154 -29.16 8.24 2.41
C GLY A 154 -29.21 6.83 2.94
N ASP A 155 -30.00 6.00 2.31
CA ASP A 155 -30.34 4.66 2.85
C ASP A 155 -29.65 3.52 2.11
N ASN A 156 -29.08 3.77 0.91
CA ASN A 156 -28.56 2.70 0.09
C ASN A 156 -27.04 2.77 -0.08
N LYS A 157 -26.37 1.79 0.52
CA LYS A 157 -24.93 1.56 0.33
C LYS A 157 -24.53 1.32 -1.13
N MET A 158 -25.50 1.07 -2.04
CA MET A 158 -25.23 0.72 -3.43
C MET A 158 -24.56 1.86 -4.18
N MET A 159 -25.13 3.07 -4.15
CA MET A 159 -24.56 4.25 -4.83
C MET A 159 -23.24 4.69 -4.22
N SER A 160 -23.14 4.70 -2.90
CA SER A 160 -21.88 4.99 -2.19
C SER A 160 -20.77 3.99 -2.55
N ASN A 161 -21.09 2.71 -2.57
CA ASN A 161 -20.16 1.67 -2.97
C ASN A 161 -19.78 1.76 -4.45
N PHE A 162 -20.73 2.12 -5.32
CA PHE A 162 -20.48 2.34 -6.74
C PHE A 162 -19.51 3.51 -6.96
N SER A 163 -19.78 4.65 -6.35
CA SER A 163 -18.92 5.83 -6.42
C SER A 163 -17.53 5.57 -5.86
N ASN A 164 -17.42 4.85 -4.75
CA ASN A 164 -16.13 4.46 -4.18
C ASN A 164 -15.33 3.54 -5.14
N ALA A 165 -16.00 2.61 -5.83
CA ALA A 165 -15.33 1.75 -6.80
C ALA A 165 -14.76 2.56 -7.99
N ILE A 166 -15.52 3.55 -8.49
CA ILE A 166 -15.05 4.49 -9.51
C ILE A 166 -13.81 5.23 -9.01
N PHE A 167 -13.86 5.79 -7.81
CA PHE A 167 -12.73 6.52 -7.24
C PHE A 167 -11.46 5.67 -7.18
N TRP A 168 -11.56 4.46 -6.64
CA TRP A 168 -10.39 3.61 -6.52
C TRP A 168 -9.83 3.18 -7.87
N ARG A 169 -10.70 2.95 -8.86
CA ARG A 169 -10.28 2.72 -10.24
C ARG A 169 -9.47 3.89 -10.80
N GLU A 170 -10.02 5.10 -10.74
CA GLU A 170 -9.37 6.29 -11.30
C GLU A 170 -8.08 6.64 -10.55
N LYS A 171 -8.09 6.51 -9.21
CA LYS A 171 -6.89 6.69 -8.40
C LYS A 171 -5.79 5.70 -8.80
N THR A 172 -6.13 4.42 -8.94
CA THR A 172 -5.16 3.40 -9.34
C THR A 172 -4.62 3.67 -10.75
N LYS A 173 -5.44 4.11 -11.69
CA LYS A 173 -4.97 4.53 -13.02
C LYS A 173 -4.02 5.72 -12.95
N SER A 174 -4.31 6.72 -12.14
CA SER A 174 -3.42 7.87 -11.92
C SER A 174 -2.07 7.42 -11.32
N GLU A 175 -2.09 6.52 -10.35
CA GLU A 175 -0.87 5.94 -9.76
C GLU A 175 -0.04 5.17 -10.79
N ILE A 176 -0.69 4.40 -11.69
CA ILE A 176 -0.01 3.71 -12.80
C ILE A 176 0.67 4.73 -13.72
N SER A 177 -0.04 5.80 -14.13
CA SER A 177 0.53 6.84 -14.99
C SER A 177 1.74 7.50 -14.34
N GLN A 178 1.62 7.92 -13.07
CA GLN A 178 2.72 8.54 -12.33
C GLN A 178 3.94 7.61 -12.21
N LYS A 179 3.71 6.33 -11.89
CA LYS A 179 4.81 5.35 -11.77
C LYS A 179 5.44 4.97 -13.11
N SER A 180 4.66 4.95 -14.19
CA SER A 180 5.20 4.69 -15.53
C SER A 180 6.00 5.86 -16.11
N GLU A 181 5.74 7.09 -15.65
CA GLU A 181 6.56 8.25 -15.98
C GLU A 181 7.88 8.27 -15.21
N GLN A 182 7.89 7.71 -13.99
CA GLN A 182 9.08 7.56 -13.15
C GLN A 182 9.78 6.25 -13.50
N LYS A 183 10.80 6.33 -14.37
CA LYS A 183 11.56 5.14 -14.81
C LYS A 183 12.33 4.47 -13.67
N THR A 184 12.88 5.27 -12.75
CA THR A 184 13.66 4.80 -11.60
C THR A 184 13.21 5.49 -10.32
N GLU A 185 13.26 4.77 -9.20
CA GLU A 185 13.03 5.31 -7.86
C GLU A 185 14.17 4.88 -6.94
N VAL A 186 14.69 5.82 -6.16
CA VAL A 186 15.69 5.49 -5.14
C VAL A 186 14.99 4.87 -3.94
N ARG A 187 15.26 3.60 -3.69
CA ARG A 187 14.65 2.82 -2.59
C ARG A 187 15.67 2.30 -1.61
N ARG A 188 15.22 2.19 -0.38
CA ARG A 188 15.94 1.50 0.67
C ARG A 188 15.70 -0.01 0.53
N VAL A 189 16.72 -0.74 0.07
CA VAL A 189 16.67 -2.19 -0.10
C VAL A 189 17.59 -2.89 0.90
N SER A 190 17.27 -4.14 1.22
CA SER A 190 18.14 -4.96 2.06
C SER A 190 19.49 -5.19 1.38
N THR A 191 20.58 -5.10 2.14
CA THR A 191 21.88 -5.54 1.65
C THR A 191 21.91 -7.06 1.48
N ASP A 192 22.78 -7.55 0.59
CA ASP A 192 22.98 -8.99 0.40
C ASP A 192 23.46 -9.63 1.70
N TYR A 193 24.31 -8.94 2.45
CA TYR A 193 24.79 -9.38 3.76
C TYR A 193 23.63 -9.64 4.74
N TYR A 194 22.68 -8.73 4.83
CA TYR A 194 21.49 -8.91 5.69
C TYR A 194 20.54 -9.97 5.14
N SER A 195 20.32 -9.97 3.83
CA SER A 195 19.45 -10.94 3.16
C SER A 195 19.96 -12.38 3.33
N ASN A 196 21.25 -12.60 3.14
CA ASN A 196 21.89 -13.91 3.36
C ASN A 196 21.80 -14.34 4.83
N SER A 197 22.05 -13.40 5.76
CA SER A 197 21.92 -13.68 7.19
C SER A 197 20.49 -14.11 7.56
N ARG A 198 19.46 -13.46 7.00
CA ARG A 198 18.06 -13.85 7.18
C ARG A 198 17.75 -15.22 6.55
N GLN A 199 18.34 -15.52 5.42
CA GLN A 199 18.14 -16.81 4.76
C GLN A 199 18.69 -17.97 5.62
N ILE A 200 19.83 -17.77 6.24
CA ILE A 200 20.40 -18.75 7.19
C ILE A 200 19.47 -18.94 8.40
N ASP A 201 18.85 -17.88 8.88
CA ASP A 201 17.92 -17.91 10.01
C ASP A 201 16.52 -18.44 9.67
N ARG A 202 16.23 -18.77 8.40
CA ARG A 202 14.86 -19.07 7.91
C ARG A 202 14.14 -20.17 8.71
N TYR A 203 14.89 -21.14 9.22
CA TYR A 203 14.33 -22.29 9.95
C TYR A 203 14.55 -22.21 11.46
N ARG A 204 15.03 -21.07 11.98
CA ARG A 204 15.24 -20.87 13.41
C ARG A 204 14.00 -20.24 14.04
N THR A 205 13.69 -20.63 15.26
CA THR A 205 12.59 -20.06 16.05
C THR A 205 12.85 -18.60 16.43
N SER A 206 14.14 -18.23 16.56
CA SER A 206 14.56 -16.85 16.77
C SER A 206 15.76 -16.54 15.86
N PRO A 207 15.83 -15.33 15.29
CA PRO A 207 16.94 -14.95 14.45
C PRO A 207 18.24 -14.88 15.28
N TYR A 208 19.33 -15.39 14.71
CA TYR A 208 20.68 -15.30 15.27
C TYR A 208 21.60 -14.55 14.29
N TRP A 209 21.74 -15.06 13.07
CA TRP A 209 22.68 -14.54 12.07
C TRP A 209 22.31 -13.15 11.57
N ALA A 210 21.02 -12.80 11.54
CA ALA A 210 20.50 -11.50 11.14
C ALA A 210 20.39 -10.52 12.32
N THR A 211 20.84 -10.87 13.52
CA THR A 211 20.90 -9.93 14.63
C THR A 211 22.01 -8.90 14.42
N THR A 212 21.79 -7.69 14.90
CA THR A 212 22.79 -6.61 14.74
C THR A 212 24.14 -6.98 15.37
N ILE A 213 24.11 -7.67 16.49
CA ILE A 213 25.31 -8.09 17.23
C ILE A 213 26.15 -9.04 16.40
N GLU A 214 25.52 -10.10 15.91
CA GLU A 214 26.20 -11.11 15.13
C GLU A 214 26.70 -10.57 13.80
N MET A 215 25.89 -9.75 13.13
CA MET A 215 26.31 -9.08 11.91
C MET A 215 27.51 -8.15 12.16
N ALA A 216 27.48 -7.33 13.22
CA ALA A 216 28.59 -6.45 13.57
C ALA A 216 29.84 -7.23 13.95
N ALA A 217 29.73 -8.31 14.73
CA ALA A 217 30.85 -9.15 15.10
C ALA A 217 31.55 -9.78 13.87
N ARG A 218 30.77 -10.30 12.92
CA ARG A 218 31.32 -10.87 11.69
C ARG A 218 31.93 -9.82 10.76
N ALA A 219 31.26 -8.66 10.61
CA ALA A 219 31.83 -7.56 9.84
C ALA A 219 33.13 -7.05 10.42
N PHE A 220 33.21 -6.93 11.76
CA PHE A 220 34.43 -6.56 12.47
C PHE A 220 35.53 -7.63 12.31
N GLY A 221 35.17 -8.91 12.44
CA GLY A 221 36.11 -10.02 12.22
C GLY A 221 36.71 -9.98 10.81
N ALA A 222 35.89 -9.80 9.78
CA ALA A 222 36.34 -9.65 8.41
C ALA A 222 37.25 -8.43 8.22
N TYR A 223 36.88 -7.28 8.77
CA TYR A 223 37.71 -6.08 8.74
C TYR A 223 39.09 -6.28 9.38
N VAL A 224 39.12 -6.91 10.55
CA VAL A 224 40.40 -7.21 11.24
C VAL A 224 41.24 -8.17 10.40
N GLN A 225 40.64 -9.17 9.80
CA GLN A 225 41.35 -10.10 8.91
C GLN A 225 41.96 -9.36 7.70
N ASP A 226 41.19 -8.55 7.01
CA ASP A 226 41.67 -7.76 5.87
C ASP A 226 42.83 -6.86 6.27
N ARG A 227 42.77 -6.22 7.44
CA ARG A 227 43.86 -5.37 7.98
C ARG A 227 45.11 -6.16 8.37
N LEU A 228 44.97 -7.39 8.83
CA LEU A 228 46.09 -8.27 9.11
C LEU A 228 46.75 -8.79 7.83
N GLU A 229 45.96 -9.13 6.84
CA GLU A 229 46.45 -9.56 5.53
C GLU A 229 47.22 -8.43 4.82
N GLU A 230 46.74 -7.18 4.89
CA GLU A 230 47.47 -5.99 4.39
C GLU A 230 48.88 -5.83 5.00
N LYS A 231 49.08 -6.35 6.21
CA LYS A 231 50.35 -6.29 6.97
C LYS A 231 51.15 -7.61 6.88
N ASP A 232 50.80 -8.51 5.95
CA ASP A 232 51.41 -9.83 5.85
C ASP A 232 51.29 -10.71 7.11
N ASN A 233 50.37 -10.37 8.01
CA ASN A 233 50.09 -11.09 9.25
C ASN A 233 48.82 -11.97 9.05
N LYS A 234 48.92 -13.23 9.37
CA LYS A 234 47.75 -14.16 9.36
C LYS A 234 47.34 -14.46 10.81
N SER A 235 46.12 -14.22 11.18
CA SER A 235 45.55 -14.65 12.45
C SER A 235 44.56 -15.79 12.20
N GLN A 236 44.93 -17.02 12.58
CA GLN A 236 44.00 -18.14 12.54
C GLN A 236 42.98 -18.11 13.67
N TYR A 237 43.15 -17.23 14.65
CA TYR A 237 42.33 -17.21 15.87
C TYR A 237 41.01 -16.46 15.67
N LEU A 238 40.99 -15.40 14.82
CA LEU A 238 39.83 -14.53 14.66
C LEU A 238 38.88 -14.98 13.55
N VAL A 239 39.37 -15.74 12.58
CA VAL A 239 38.54 -16.21 11.44
C VAL A 239 38.90 -17.63 11.12
N HIS A 240 38.24 -18.57 11.79
CA HIS A 240 38.34 -19.97 11.41
C HIS A 240 37.51 -20.22 10.15
N SER A 241 38.21 -20.44 9.03
CA SER A 241 37.70 -21.15 7.84
C SER A 241 36.51 -20.57 7.08
N HIS A 242 36.68 -19.51 6.32
CA HIS A 242 35.74 -19.24 5.24
C HIS A 242 36.35 -19.32 3.83
N ARG A 243 37.64 -19.65 3.70
CA ARG A 243 38.34 -19.74 2.38
C ARG A 243 38.65 -21.13 1.87
N ASP A 244 38.31 -22.17 2.62
CA ASP A 244 38.59 -23.55 2.22
C ASP A 244 37.36 -24.38 1.86
N LYS A 245 36.38 -23.71 1.13
CA LYS A 245 35.34 -24.47 0.42
C LYS A 245 34.96 -23.82 -0.88
#